data_7705547362ea8156624e2a9054525b50
#
_entry.id   7705547362ea8156624e2a9054525b50
#
_cell.length_a   1.000
_cell.length_b   1.000
_cell.length_c   1.000
_cell.angle_alpha   90.00
_cell.angle_beta   90.00
_cell.angle_gamma   90.00
#
_symmetry.space_group_name_H-M   'P 1'
#
loop_
_entity.id
_entity.type
_entity.pdbx_description
1 polymer ?
#
loop_
_entity_poly.entity_id
_entity_poly.type
_entity_poly.pdbx_seq_one_letter_code
_entity_poly.pdbx_strand_id
1 'polypeptide(L)'
;MTSPAQKSPAGARPAMNTDPIMKMLATSGFYKSGFSRQLRNNLVIGFALVGSVALNITQFVTRPAPVLVGMTEGGRLIQIVPLSKPFVSSEAVLQKVQKTATGAFSLDFDDTNLKAKLVALRPQFTRDGYASLMEQYDTSGLIEKIRSRRLVTSAVATGAGVIANEYERDGVYTWETEMPIAITITGQSERKTYECLVKQTVKRLPVEDNPAGIATQSLRLTCNTKIN
;
A
#
# COMPACT_ATOMS: atom_id res chain seq x y z
N MET A 1 -59.07 -43.41 100.38
CA MET A 1 -58.14 -42.38 100.46
C MET A 1 -57.73 -41.92 99.04
N THR A 2 -58.14 -40.78 98.77
CA THR A 2 -57.79 -39.83 97.68
C THR A 2 -57.39 -40.32 96.32
N SER A 3 -58.39 -40.22 95.38
CA SER A 3 -58.25 -40.22 93.93
C SER A 3 -57.48 -39.01 93.46
N PRO A 4 -56.63 -39.10 92.46
CA PRO A 4 -56.23 -37.93 91.70
C PRO A 4 -56.90 -37.83 90.31
N ALA A 5 -57.20 -36.61 89.98
CA ALA A 5 -57.88 -36.09 88.82
C ALA A 5 -57.23 -36.39 87.49
N GLN A 6 -58.10 -36.76 86.54
CA GLN A 6 -57.83 -36.96 85.10
C GLN A 6 -57.70 -35.61 84.39
N LYS A 7 -56.54 -35.33 83.86
CA LYS A 7 -56.30 -34.14 83.05
C LYS A 7 -56.59 -34.41 81.58
N SER A 8 -57.57 -33.70 81.03
CA SER A 8 -58.01 -33.77 79.66
C SER A 8 -56.93 -33.28 78.65
N PRO A 9 -56.68 -33.91 77.54
CA PRO A 9 -55.75 -33.40 76.55
C PRO A 9 -56.30 -32.22 75.78
N ALA A 10 -55.59 -31.17 75.69
CA ALA A 10 -55.87 -29.93 74.92
C ALA A 10 -55.94 -30.18 73.44
N GLY A 11 -56.95 -29.56 72.89
CA GLY A 11 -57.37 -29.69 71.51
C GLY A 11 -56.33 -29.61 70.45
N ALA A 12 -56.35 -30.57 69.57
CA ALA A 12 -55.71 -30.51 68.27
C ALA A 12 -56.26 -29.33 67.45
N ARG A 13 -55.40 -28.38 67.08
CA ARG A 13 -55.74 -27.33 66.09
C ARG A 13 -56.01 -28.01 64.77
N PRO A 14 -57.15 -27.70 64.11
CA PRO A 14 -57.36 -28.21 62.76
C PRO A 14 -56.29 -27.76 61.82
N ALA A 15 -55.72 -28.70 61.05
CA ALA A 15 -54.80 -28.40 59.97
C ALA A 15 -55.50 -27.44 58.99
N MET A 16 -54.93 -26.29 58.83
CA MET A 16 -55.38 -25.27 57.92
C MET A 16 -55.35 -25.86 56.51
N ASN A 17 -56.49 -26.24 56.00
CA ASN A 17 -56.67 -26.71 54.61
C ASN A 17 -56.35 -25.52 53.71
N THR A 18 -55.14 -25.43 53.24
CA THR A 18 -54.72 -24.40 52.31
C THR A 18 -55.47 -24.64 50.99
N ASP A 19 -56.47 -23.80 50.76
CA ASP A 19 -57.37 -23.84 49.57
C ASP A 19 -56.51 -23.98 48.30
N PRO A 20 -56.75 -24.96 47.46
CA PRO A 20 -55.99 -25.19 46.22
C PRO A 20 -55.91 -23.93 45.33
N ILE A 21 -56.91 -23.04 45.48
CA ILE A 21 -56.91 -21.73 44.80
C ILE A 21 -55.81 -20.80 45.33
N MET A 22 -55.58 -20.76 46.65
CA MET A 22 -54.48 -19.97 47.25
C MET A 22 -53.09 -20.49 46.82
N LYS A 23 -52.96 -21.81 46.67
CA LYS A 23 -51.72 -22.42 46.17
C LYS A 23 -51.50 -22.10 44.71
N MET A 24 -52.52 -22.06 43.86
CA MET A 24 -52.44 -21.63 42.47
C MET A 24 -52.10 -20.15 42.33
N LEU A 25 -52.70 -19.28 43.13
CA LEU A 25 -52.41 -17.85 43.15
C LEU A 25 -50.97 -17.54 43.61
N ALA A 26 -50.51 -18.24 44.62
CA ALA A 26 -49.11 -18.11 45.12
C ALA A 26 -48.11 -18.58 44.05
N THR A 27 -48.36 -19.71 43.38
CA THR A 27 -47.49 -20.20 42.29
C THR A 27 -47.52 -19.26 41.09
N SER A 28 -48.68 -18.72 40.66
CA SER A 28 -48.77 -17.78 39.56
C SER A 28 -48.02 -16.46 39.85
N GLY A 29 -48.09 -15.96 41.08
CA GLY A 29 -47.35 -14.80 41.54
C GLY A 29 -45.83 -15.04 41.54
N PHE A 30 -45.41 -16.22 41.94
CA PHE A 30 -44.00 -16.61 41.92
C PHE A 30 -43.45 -16.75 40.52
N TYR A 31 -44.22 -17.32 39.60
CA TYR A 31 -43.86 -17.42 38.18
C TYR A 31 -43.78 -16.05 37.50
N LYS A 32 -44.70 -15.12 37.73
CA LYS A 32 -44.65 -13.76 37.22
C LYS A 32 -43.46 -12.96 37.70
N SER A 33 -43.12 -13.03 38.96
CA SER A 33 -41.99 -12.32 39.56
C SER A 33 -40.63 -12.92 39.11
N GLY A 34 -40.56 -14.25 39.00
CA GLY A 34 -39.39 -14.97 38.49
C GLY A 34 -39.15 -14.68 37.00
N PHE A 35 -40.19 -14.70 36.17
CA PHE A 35 -40.13 -14.47 34.74
C PHE A 35 -39.64 -13.02 34.44
N SER A 36 -40.19 -12.00 35.11
CA SER A 36 -39.75 -10.61 34.88
C SER A 36 -38.32 -10.38 35.30
N ARG A 37 -37.84 -11.04 36.34
CA ARG A 37 -36.42 -10.96 36.74
C ARG A 37 -35.49 -11.66 35.75
N GLN A 38 -35.91 -12.80 35.21
CA GLN A 38 -35.16 -13.57 34.22
C GLN A 38 -35.12 -12.85 32.85
N LEU A 39 -36.27 -12.27 32.46
CA LEU A 39 -36.35 -11.46 31.23
C LEU A 39 -35.40 -10.23 31.32
N ARG A 40 -35.38 -9.52 32.46
CA ARG A 40 -34.49 -8.39 32.67
C ARG A 40 -33.04 -8.81 32.63
N ASN A 41 -32.64 -9.92 33.25
CA ASN A 41 -31.28 -10.44 33.19
C ASN A 41 -30.86 -10.83 31.79
N ASN A 42 -31.72 -11.53 31.05
CA ASN A 42 -31.45 -11.89 29.65
C ASN A 42 -31.29 -10.65 28.75
N LEU A 43 -32.11 -9.64 29.01
CA LEU A 43 -32.02 -8.37 28.25
C LEU A 43 -30.71 -7.61 28.53
N VAL A 44 -30.26 -7.58 29.80
CA VAL A 44 -28.96 -7.01 30.18
C VAL A 44 -27.80 -7.78 29.55
N ILE A 45 -27.86 -9.12 29.59
CA ILE A 45 -26.85 -9.98 28.94
C ILE A 45 -26.85 -9.77 27.42
N GLY A 46 -28.02 -9.65 26.81
CA GLY A 46 -28.17 -9.36 25.37
C GLY A 46 -27.52 -8.03 24.98
N PHE A 47 -27.79 -6.97 25.74
CA PHE A 47 -27.14 -5.66 25.51
C PHE A 47 -25.63 -5.71 25.73
N ALA A 48 -25.15 -6.40 26.75
CA ALA A 48 -23.72 -6.59 26.99
C ALA A 48 -23.03 -7.34 25.83
N LEU A 49 -23.70 -8.36 25.30
CA LEU A 49 -23.20 -9.13 24.16
C LEU A 49 -23.13 -8.30 22.88
N VAL A 50 -24.17 -7.53 22.57
CA VAL A 50 -24.19 -6.60 21.42
C VAL A 50 -23.10 -5.54 21.59
N GLY A 51 -22.94 -4.96 22.78
CA GLY A 51 -21.89 -4.00 23.06
C GLY A 51 -20.49 -4.62 22.90
N SER A 52 -20.28 -5.85 23.35
CA SER A 52 -19.01 -6.57 23.18
C SER A 52 -18.69 -6.84 21.72
N VAL A 53 -19.68 -7.27 20.93
CA VAL A 53 -19.50 -7.49 19.48
C VAL A 53 -19.16 -6.17 18.77
N ALA A 54 -19.87 -5.09 19.07
CA ALA A 54 -19.61 -3.78 18.49
C ALA A 54 -18.18 -3.29 18.81
N LEU A 55 -17.74 -3.47 20.07
CA LEU A 55 -16.36 -3.15 20.48
C LEU A 55 -15.31 -3.99 19.73
N ASN A 56 -15.57 -5.29 19.57
CA ASN A 56 -14.66 -6.16 18.79
C ASN A 56 -14.57 -5.74 17.33
N ILE A 57 -15.71 -5.40 16.70
CA ILE A 57 -15.72 -4.92 15.31
C ILE A 57 -14.94 -3.61 15.19
N THR A 58 -15.16 -2.65 16.10
CA THR A 58 -14.41 -1.39 16.07
C THR A 58 -12.90 -1.60 16.27
N GLN A 59 -12.50 -2.46 17.21
CA GLN A 59 -11.09 -2.81 17.40
C GLN A 59 -10.47 -3.49 16.18
N PHE A 60 -11.25 -4.33 15.47
CA PHE A 60 -10.76 -4.98 14.26
C PHE A 60 -10.56 -3.99 13.10
N VAL A 61 -11.50 -3.06 12.93
CA VAL A 61 -11.45 -2.04 11.86
C VAL A 61 -10.38 -0.97 12.14
N THR A 62 -10.15 -0.64 13.41
CA THR A 62 -9.18 0.41 13.81
C THR A 62 -7.77 -0.13 14.07
N ARG A 63 -7.50 -1.41 13.85
CA ARG A 63 -6.15 -1.96 14.01
C ARG A 63 -5.20 -1.26 13.03
N PRO A 64 -4.13 -0.60 13.52
CA PRO A 64 -3.10 -0.08 12.65
C PRO A 64 -2.47 -1.23 11.86
N ALA A 65 -2.16 -0.96 10.58
CA ALA A 65 -1.49 -1.95 9.75
C ALA A 65 -0.19 -2.40 10.42
N PRO A 66 0.14 -3.71 10.39
CA PRO A 66 1.36 -4.22 10.99
C PRO A 66 2.57 -3.52 10.37
N VAL A 67 3.41 -2.92 11.21
CA VAL A 67 4.68 -2.31 10.79
C VAL A 67 5.70 -3.44 10.72
N LEU A 68 6.14 -3.76 9.50
CA LEU A 68 7.25 -4.69 9.31
C LEU A 68 8.55 -3.99 9.73
N VAL A 69 9.22 -4.58 10.71
CA VAL A 69 10.51 -4.08 11.21
C VAL A 69 11.56 -5.11 10.84
N GLY A 70 12.55 -4.70 10.04
CA GLY A 70 13.73 -5.51 9.72
C GLY A 70 14.88 -5.18 10.67
N MET A 71 15.76 -6.14 10.94
CA MET A 71 17.03 -5.93 11.62
C MET A 71 18.16 -5.92 10.59
N THR A 72 19.03 -4.89 10.64
CA THR A 72 20.30 -4.93 9.93
C THR A 72 21.33 -5.80 10.67
N GLU A 73 22.38 -6.25 9.98
CA GLU A 73 23.50 -6.99 10.59
C GLU A 73 24.13 -6.25 11.80
N GLY A 74 23.96 -4.93 11.89
CA GLY A 74 24.38 -4.12 13.02
C GLY A 74 23.36 -3.97 14.15
N GLY A 75 22.27 -4.75 14.16
CA GLY A 75 21.25 -4.74 15.23
C GLY A 75 20.35 -3.51 15.25
N ARG A 76 20.39 -2.65 14.24
CA ARG A 76 19.47 -1.50 14.12
C ARG A 76 18.15 -1.94 13.53
N LEU A 77 17.06 -1.55 14.20
CA LEU A 77 15.71 -1.74 13.69
C LEU A 77 15.46 -0.75 12.56
N ILE A 78 15.16 -1.27 11.37
CA ILE A 78 14.76 -0.46 10.21
C ILE A 78 13.29 -0.76 9.93
N GLN A 79 12.50 0.28 9.79
CA GLN A 79 11.12 0.15 9.32
C GLN A 79 11.12 -0.22 7.84
N ILE A 80 10.70 -1.44 7.53
CA ILE A 80 10.53 -1.87 6.15
C ILE A 80 9.22 -1.28 5.61
N VAL A 81 9.33 -0.32 4.70
CA VAL A 81 8.17 0.23 4.01
C VAL A 81 7.75 -0.75 2.91
N PRO A 82 6.50 -1.25 2.91
CA PRO A 82 6.01 -2.17 1.87
C PRO A 82 6.22 -1.59 0.47
N LEU A 83 6.46 -2.45 -0.53
CA LEU A 83 6.63 -2.03 -1.93
C LEU A 83 5.38 -1.37 -2.51
N SER A 84 4.21 -1.62 -1.92
CA SER A 84 2.93 -1.00 -2.30
C SER A 84 2.78 0.45 -1.85
N LYS A 85 3.71 0.98 -1.05
CA LYS A 85 3.65 2.37 -0.57
C LYS A 85 4.81 3.19 -1.12
N PRO A 86 4.63 4.49 -1.39
CA PRO A 86 5.73 5.35 -1.80
C PRO A 86 6.77 5.44 -0.67
N PHE A 87 8.03 5.28 -1.01
CA PHE A 87 9.17 5.37 -0.08
C PHE A 87 9.99 6.65 -0.32
N VAL A 88 9.91 7.17 -1.53
CA VAL A 88 10.68 8.30 -2.03
C VAL A 88 9.76 9.48 -2.25
N SER A 89 10.23 10.70 -2.02
CA SER A 89 9.44 11.89 -2.32
C SER A 89 9.21 12.08 -3.82
N SER A 90 8.15 12.76 -4.20
CA SER A 90 7.83 13.05 -5.61
C SER A 90 8.98 13.80 -6.30
N GLU A 91 9.65 14.72 -5.60
CA GLU A 91 10.81 15.44 -6.12
C GLU A 91 11.97 14.50 -6.44
N ALA A 92 12.25 13.53 -5.56
CA ALA A 92 13.32 12.55 -5.80
C ALA A 92 13.00 11.63 -6.98
N VAL A 93 11.72 11.27 -7.17
CA VAL A 93 11.25 10.54 -8.36
C VAL A 93 11.50 11.38 -9.62
N LEU A 94 11.09 12.65 -9.63
CA LEU A 94 11.27 13.54 -10.77
C LEU A 94 12.76 13.82 -11.09
N GLN A 95 13.60 13.99 -10.09
CA GLN A 95 15.05 14.09 -10.29
C GLN A 95 15.63 12.82 -10.94
N LYS A 96 15.19 11.63 -10.48
CA LYS A 96 15.58 10.36 -11.09
C LYS A 96 15.12 10.26 -12.54
N VAL A 97 13.87 10.63 -12.82
CA VAL A 97 13.28 10.66 -14.15
C VAL A 97 14.08 11.57 -15.08
N GLN A 98 14.42 12.78 -14.63
CA GLN A 98 15.24 13.71 -15.39
C GLN A 98 16.62 13.13 -15.69
N LYS A 99 17.30 12.59 -14.69
CA LYS A 99 18.63 11.97 -14.87
C LYS A 99 18.59 10.80 -15.85
N THR A 100 17.56 9.97 -15.76
CA THR A 100 17.39 8.82 -16.66
C THR A 100 17.08 9.26 -18.08
N ALA A 101 16.16 10.24 -18.28
CA ALA A 101 15.82 10.77 -19.59
C ALA A 101 17.02 11.42 -20.27
N THR A 102 17.67 12.34 -19.59
CA THR A 102 18.82 13.05 -20.15
C THR A 102 19.99 12.09 -20.43
N GLY A 103 20.24 11.13 -19.54
CA GLY A 103 21.30 10.14 -19.71
C GLY A 103 21.03 9.20 -20.90
N ALA A 104 19.78 8.72 -21.06
CA ALA A 104 19.43 7.81 -22.14
C ALA A 104 19.62 8.44 -23.53
N PHE A 105 19.43 9.75 -23.68
CA PHE A 105 19.54 10.42 -24.98
C PHE A 105 20.80 11.28 -25.16
N SER A 106 21.74 11.23 -24.22
CA SER A 106 23.07 11.87 -24.34
C SER A 106 24.14 10.85 -24.69
N LEU A 107 24.21 10.50 -25.97
CA LEU A 107 25.08 9.46 -26.52
C LEU A 107 26.23 10.06 -27.30
N ASP A 108 27.33 9.31 -27.46
CA ASP A 108 28.52 9.69 -28.18
C ASP A 108 28.86 8.64 -29.23
N PHE A 109 29.52 9.06 -30.32
CA PHE A 109 29.96 8.15 -31.38
C PHE A 109 31.19 7.31 -30.98
N ASP A 110 31.93 7.74 -29.96
CA ASP A 110 33.08 7.00 -29.45
C ASP A 110 32.59 5.74 -28.69
N ASP A 111 33.05 4.59 -29.14
CA ASP A 111 32.62 3.29 -28.59
C ASP A 111 32.93 3.12 -27.11
N THR A 112 34.06 3.68 -26.63
CA THR A 112 34.44 3.58 -25.23
C THR A 112 33.50 4.42 -24.36
N ASN A 113 33.26 5.66 -24.78
CA ASN A 113 32.35 6.56 -24.08
C ASN A 113 30.89 6.05 -24.14
N LEU A 114 30.46 5.55 -25.28
CA LEU A 114 29.12 4.97 -25.44
C LEU A 114 28.90 3.80 -24.51
N LYS A 115 29.83 2.84 -24.49
CA LYS A 115 29.76 1.68 -23.58
C LYS A 115 29.74 2.11 -22.12
N ALA A 116 30.60 3.04 -21.71
CA ALA A 116 30.64 3.56 -20.35
C ALA A 116 29.32 4.21 -19.94
N LYS A 117 28.71 5.02 -20.84
CA LYS A 117 27.39 5.63 -20.60
C LYS A 117 26.28 4.60 -20.46
N LEU A 118 26.26 3.58 -21.33
CA LEU A 118 25.26 2.51 -21.26
C LEU A 118 25.38 1.69 -19.97
N VAL A 119 26.60 1.40 -19.53
CA VAL A 119 26.83 0.73 -18.22
C VAL A 119 26.36 1.62 -17.07
N ALA A 120 26.63 2.91 -17.11
CA ALA A 120 26.21 3.87 -16.08
C ALA A 120 24.67 4.06 -16.03
N LEU A 121 23.97 3.83 -17.14
CA LEU A 121 22.51 3.87 -17.22
C LEU A 121 21.84 2.63 -16.62
N ARG A 122 22.48 1.47 -16.66
CA ARG A 122 21.90 0.19 -16.24
C ARG A 122 21.26 0.24 -14.84
N PRO A 123 21.87 0.82 -13.80
CA PRO A 123 21.26 0.92 -12.47
C PRO A 123 20.04 1.85 -12.40
N GLN A 124 19.77 2.64 -13.45
CA GLN A 124 18.62 3.52 -13.52
C GLN A 124 17.35 2.75 -13.91
N PHE A 125 17.49 1.58 -14.52
CA PHE A 125 16.40 0.78 -15.08
C PHE A 125 16.20 -0.53 -14.31
N THR A 126 15.00 -1.06 -14.41
CA THR A 126 14.77 -2.49 -14.12
C THR A 126 15.46 -3.33 -15.19
N ARG A 127 15.62 -4.63 -14.95
CA ARG A 127 16.18 -5.56 -15.94
C ARG A 127 15.44 -5.48 -17.29
N ASP A 128 14.12 -5.57 -17.22
CA ASP A 128 13.26 -5.56 -18.43
C ASP A 128 13.22 -4.17 -19.06
N GLY A 129 13.21 -3.11 -18.25
CA GLY A 129 13.26 -1.74 -18.73
C GLY A 129 14.54 -1.43 -19.49
N TYR A 130 15.68 -1.93 -19.01
CA TYR A 130 16.96 -1.78 -19.73
C TYR A 130 16.98 -2.58 -21.04
N ALA A 131 16.48 -3.82 -21.03
CA ALA A 131 16.35 -4.63 -22.23
C ALA A 131 15.47 -3.93 -23.29
N SER A 132 14.32 -3.39 -22.88
CA SER A 132 13.44 -2.62 -23.75
C SER A 132 14.09 -1.35 -24.31
N LEU A 133 14.93 -0.66 -23.54
CA LEU A 133 15.68 0.50 -24.03
C LEU A 133 16.70 0.09 -25.11
N MET A 134 17.42 -1.01 -24.90
CA MET A 134 18.38 -1.53 -25.88
C MET A 134 17.67 -1.94 -27.17
N GLU A 135 16.54 -2.64 -27.08
CA GLU A 135 15.72 -3.01 -28.22
C GLU A 135 15.23 -1.78 -29.01
N GLN A 136 14.84 -0.70 -28.31
CA GLN A 136 14.46 0.55 -28.97
C GLN A 136 15.61 1.19 -29.71
N TYR A 137 16.81 1.18 -29.16
CA TYR A 137 18.01 1.70 -29.86
C TYR A 137 18.34 0.88 -31.11
N ASP A 138 18.23 -0.45 -31.03
CA ASP A 138 18.49 -1.35 -32.14
C ASP A 138 17.42 -1.18 -33.24
N THR A 139 16.15 -1.20 -32.86
CA THR A 139 15.02 -1.05 -33.81
C THR A 139 15.03 0.31 -34.52
N SER A 140 15.38 1.38 -33.79
CA SER A 140 15.51 2.73 -34.38
C SER A 140 16.78 2.93 -35.19
N GLY A 141 17.74 2.01 -35.08
CA GLY A 141 19.09 2.15 -35.65
C GLY A 141 19.84 3.37 -35.12
N LEU A 142 19.48 3.84 -33.91
CA LEU A 142 20.03 5.07 -33.34
C LEU A 142 21.52 4.97 -33.10
N ILE A 143 21.99 3.90 -32.48
CA ILE A 143 23.41 3.68 -32.17
C ILE A 143 24.22 3.59 -33.47
N GLU A 144 23.72 2.86 -34.48
CA GLU A 144 24.39 2.75 -35.80
C GLU A 144 24.49 4.11 -36.47
N LYS A 145 23.42 4.90 -36.47
CA LYS A 145 23.44 6.28 -37.01
C LYS A 145 24.41 7.19 -36.32
N ILE A 146 24.51 7.08 -34.99
CA ILE A 146 25.43 7.86 -34.15
C ILE A 146 26.89 7.51 -34.53
N ARG A 147 27.20 6.23 -34.65
CA ARG A 147 28.55 5.74 -35.02
C ARG A 147 28.93 6.10 -36.45
N SER A 148 28.09 5.72 -37.43
CA SER A 148 28.41 5.87 -38.84
C SER A 148 28.56 7.33 -39.27
N ARG A 149 27.74 8.23 -38.69
CA ARG A 149 27.78 9.66 -38.98
C ARG A 149 28.62 10.49 -38.00
N ARG A 150 29.30 9.85 -37.02
CA ARG A 150 30.07 10.51 -35.97
C ARG A 150 29.29 11.60 -35.25
N LEU A 151 28.05 11.26 -34.83
CA LEU A 151 27.15 12.20 -34.19
C LEU A 151 27.40 12.20 -32.65
N VAL A 152 27.16 13.33 -32.03
CA VAL A 152 27.04 13.48 -30.58
C VAL A 152 25.62 13.95 -30.30
N THR A 153 24.92 13.26 -29.42
CA THR A 153 23.61 13.68 -28.94
C THR A 153 23.71 14.20 -27.51
N SER A 154 23.06 15.32 -27.24
CA SER A 154 22.95 15.90 -25.89
C SER A 154 21.49 16.16 -25.58
N ALA A 155 21.00 15.63 -24.47
CA ALA A 155 19.65 15.84 -24.02
C ALA A 155 19.63 16.69 -22.75
N VAL A 156 18.79 17.70 -22.74
CA VAL A 156 18.58 18.59 -21.58
C VAL A 156 17.10 18.73 -21.30
N ALA A 157 16.72 18.81 -20.03
CA ALA A 157 15.34 19.10 -19.64
C ALA A 157 14.99 20.55 -20.01
N THR A 158 13.86 20.75 -20.70
CA THR A 158 13.36 22.07 -21.09
C THR A 158 12.29 22.60 -20.14
N GLY A 159 11.81 21.77 -19.24
CA GLY A 159 10.82 22.13 -18.22
C GLY A 159 10.82 21.15 -17.05
N ALA A 160 9.98 21.45 -16.08
CA ALA A 160 9.77 20.54 -14.96
C ALA A 160 9.05 19.27 -15.41
N GLY A 161 9.52 18.12 -14.92
CA GLY A 161 8.78 16.88 -15.09
C GLY A 161 7.52 16.88 -14.24
N VAL A 162 6.54 16.12 -14.66
CA VAL A 162 5.28 15.92 -13.93
C VAL A 162 5.03 14.44 -13.71
N ILE A 163 4.42 14.12 -12.57
CA ILE A 163 3.87 12.81 -12.31
C ILE A 163 2.43 12.85 -12.85
N ALA A 164 2.18 12.12 -13.93
CA ALA A 164 0.88 12.09 -14.58
C ALA A 164 -0.09 11.16 -13.85
N ASN A 165 0.42 10.05 -13.28
CA ASN A 165 -0.39 9.08 -12.57
C ASN A 165 0.46 8.33 -11.53
N GLU A 166 -0.20 7.89 -10.45
CA GLU A 166 0.38 7.07 -9.39
C GLU A 166 -0.60 5.94 -9.07
N TYR A 167 -0.11 4.71 -9.05
CA TYR A 167 -0.95 3.55 -8.75
C TYR A 167 -0.14 2.38 -8.22
N GLU A 168 -0.85 1.45 -7.60
CA GLU A 168 -0.31 0.16 -7.22
C GLU A 168 -0.69 -0.89 -8.26
N ARG A 169 0.29 -1.65 -8.74
CA ARG A 169 0.09 -2.80 -9.61
C ARG A 169 0.91 -3.98 -9.11
N ASP A 170 0.24 -5.12 -8.91
CA ASP A 170 0.86 -6.37 -8.43
C ASP A 170 1.63 -6.19 -7.10
N GLY A 171 1.09 -5.37 -6.19
CA GLY A 171 1.72 -5.07 -4.90
C GLY A 171 2.92 -4.12 -4.98
N VAL A 172 3.17 -3.49 -6.13
CA VAL A 172 4.29 -2.57 -6.36
C VAL A 172 3.80 -1.18 -6.73
N TYR A 173 4.26 -0.18 -6.00
CA TYR A 173 3.94 1.21 -6.29
C TYR A 173 4.64 1.68 -7.57
N THR A 174 3.88 2.33 -8.44
CA THR A 174 4.30 2.71 -9.79
C THR A 174 3.92 4.16 -10.07
N TRP A 175 4.83 4.91 -10.67
CA TRP A 175 4.62 6.28 -11.14
C TRP A 175 4.69 6.34 -12.65
N GLU A 176 3.75 7.02 -13.27
CA GLU A 176 3.83 7.42 -14.67
C GLU A 176 4.20 8.89 -14.74
N THR A 177 5.28 9.18 -15.43
CA THR A 177 5.87 10.53 -15.46
C THR A 177 6.06 11.00 -16.88
N GLU A 178 5.97 12.31 -17.05
CA GLU A 178 6.23 13.00 -18.30
C GLU A 178 7.30 14.06 -18.10
N MET A 179 8.31 14.07 -18.97
CA MET A 179 9.46 14.98 -18.90
C MET A 179 9.71 15.61 -20.26
N PRO A 180 9.56 16.92 -20.41
CA PRO A 180 9.95 17.62 -21.63
C PRO A 180 11.46 17.76 -21.70
N ILE A 181 12.05 17.36 -22.83
CA ILE A 181 13.48 17.46 -23.10
C ILE A 181 13.75 18.03 -24.48
N ALA A 182 14.88 18.71 -24.63
CA ALA A 182 15.45 19.03 -25.94
C ALA A 182 16.64 18.10 -26.23
N ILE A 183 16.61 17.45 -27.38
CA ILE A 183 17.70 16.61 -27.85
C ILE A 183 18.40 17.34 -28.97
N THR A 184 19.65 17.72 -28.74
CA THR A 184 20.50 18.32 -29.75
C THR A 184 21.41 17.26 -30.34
N ILE A 185 21.34 17.09 -31.65
CA ILE A 185 22.20 16.21 -32.45
C ILE A 185 23.24 17.08 -33.13
N THR A 186 24.52 16.87 -32.85
CA THR A 186 25.64 17.59 -33.43
C THR A 186 26.48 16.64 -34.29
N GLY A 187 26.61 16.95 -35.56
CA GLY A 187 27.51 16.31 -36.49
C GLY A 187 28.62 17.26 -36.93
N GLN A 188 29.42 16.88 -37.94
CA GLN A 188 30.53 17.69 -38.43
C GLN A 188 30.05 19.00 -39.09
N SER A 189 28.91 18.99 -39.79
CA SER A 189 28.40 20.14 -40.58
C SER A 189 27.00 20.59 -40.16
N GLU A 190 26.32 19.82 -39.33
CA GLU A 190 24.94 20.09 -38.93
C GLU A 190 24.74 20.01 -37.44
N ARG A 191 23.91 20.93 -36.93
CA ARG A 191 23.38 20.88 -35.54
C ARG A 191 21.87 21.02 -35.63
N LYS A 192 21.16 20.03 -35.08
CA LYS A 192 19.69 20.02 -35.06
C LYS A 192 19.21 19.78 -33.64
N THR A 193 18.20 20.52 -33.20
CA THR A 193 17.57 20.36 -31.89
C THR A 193 16.12 19.94 -32.08
N TYR A 194 15.71 18.93 -31.33
CA TYR A 194 14.35 18.37 -31.35
C TYR A 194 13.74 18.56 -29.97
N GLU A 195 12.54 19.09 -29.91
CA GLU A 195 11.76 19.13 -28.69
C GLU A 195 10.96 17.82 -28.58
N CYS A 196 11.16 17.14 -27.46
CA CYS A 196 10.62 15.82 -27.25
C CYS A 196 9.97 15.72 -25.87
N LEU A 197 8.99 14.85 -25.75
CA LEU A 197 8.39 14.45 -24.51
C LEU A 197 8.81 13.01 -24.19
N VAL A 198 9.40 12.81 -23.03
CA VAL A 198 9.75 11.47 -22.51
C VAL A 198 8.70 11.04 -21.52
N LYS A 199 8.02 9.95 -21.80
CA LYS A 199 7.13 9.26 -20.86
C LYS A 199 7.89 8.12 -20.22
N GLN A 200 7.87 8.07 -18.89
CA GLN A 200 8.54 7.01 -18.13
C GLN A 200 7.59 6.38 -17.13
N THR A 201 7.66 5.05 -17.03
CA THR A 201 7.06 4.30 -15.95
C THR A 201 8.15 3.94 -14.97
N VAL A 202 8.07 4.46 -13.75
CA VAL A 202 9.02 4.20 -12.66
C VAL A 202 8.34 3.27 -11.67
N LYS A 203 9.04 2.21 -11.25
CA LYS A 203 8.55 1.26 -10.27
C LYS A 203 9.40 1.30 -9.01
N ARG A 204 8.74 1.02 -7.91
CA ARG A 204 9.43 0.73 -6.67
C ARG A 204 10.16 -0.60 -6.74
N LEU A 205 11.38 -0.66 -6.19
CA LEU A 205 12.18 -1.87 -6.05
C LEU A 205 12.63 -2.05 -4.61
N PRO A 206 12.93 -3.29 -4.18
CA PRO A 206 13.65 -3.52 -2.94
C PRO A 206 15.00 -2.78 -2.95
N VAL A 207 15.38 -2.24 -1.80
CA VAL A 207 16.66 -1.51 -1.65
C VAL A 207 17.88 -2.44 -1.88
N GLU A 208 17.68 -3.75 -1.68
CA GLU A 208 18.65 -4.81 -1.95
C GLU A 208 18.97 -4.92 -3.45
N ASP A 209 17.94 -4.78 -4.30
CA ASP A 209 18.10 -4.83 -5.76
C ASP A 209 18.54 -3.48 -6.35
N ASN A 210 18.08 -2.39 -5.76
CA ASN A 210 18.44 -1.03 -6.18
C ASN A 210 18.50 -0.09 -4.96
N PRO A 211 19.70 0.43 -4.62
CA PRO A 211 19.89 1.31 -3.46
C PRO A 211 19.02 2.57 -3.50
N ALA A 212 18.61 3.03 -4.69
CA ALA A 212 17.69 4.16 -4.84
C ALA A 212 16.22 3.80 -4.50
N GLY A 213 15.89 2.52 -4.34
CA GLY A 213 14.54 2.01 -4.06
C GLY A 213 13.55 2.17 -5.20
N ILE A 214 13.97 2.71 -6.35
CA ILE A 214 13.15 2.94 -7.55
C ILE A 214 13.96 2.73 -8.82
N ALA A 215 13.31 2.26 -9.90
CA ALA A 215 13.92 2.15 -11.22
C ALA A 215 12.90 2.34 -12.35
N THR A 216 13.38 2.73 -13.51
CA THR A 216 12.56 2.92 -14.72
C THR A 216 12.25 1.59 -15.35
N GLN A 217 10.95 1.27 -15.47
CA GLN A 217 10.45 0.05 -16.11
C GLN A 217 10.28 0.21 -17.62
N SER A 218 9.91 1.41 -18.05
CA SER A 218 9.78 1.71 -19.47
C SER A 218 10.10 3.19 -19.72
N LEU A 219 10.62 3.47 -20.89
CA LEU A 219 10.91 4.81 -21.35
C LEU A 219 10.48 4.92 -22.82
N ARG A 220 9.64 5.90 -23.12
CA ARG A 220 9.17 6.18 -24.48
C ARG A 220 9.44 7.63 -24.83
N LEU A 221 10.00 7.85 -26.00
CA LEU A 221 10.27 9.17 -26.55
C LEU A 221 9.26 9.51 -27.65
N THR A 222 8.67 10.69 -27.54
CA THR A 222 7.82 11.27 -28.60
C THR A 222 8.35 12.65 -28.92
N CYS A 223 8.83 12.85 -30.17
CA CYS A 223 9.36 14.13 -30.60
C CYS A 223 8.37 14.82 -31.56
N ASN A 224 8.25 16.13 -31.38
CA ASN A 224 7.49 16.95 -32.30
C ASN A 224 8.36 17.28 -33.51
N THR A 225 8.00 16.75 -34.69
CA THR A 225 8.79 16.87 -35.93
C THR A 225 8.50 18.20 -36.65
N LYS A 226 8.19 19.26 -35.96
CA LYS A 226 8.18 20.59 -36.58
C LYS A 226 9.58 21.20 -36.45
N ILE A 227 10.36 20.97 -37.47
CA ILE A 227 11.64 21.67 -37.68
C ILE A 227 11.33 22.85 -38.61
N ASN A 228 11.58 24.05 -38.09
CA ASN A 228 11.89 25.19 -38.94
C ASN A 228 13.39 25.17 -39.22
#